data_fcdfeac503bcb5f1d822081724fab8c6
#
_entry.id   fcdfeac503bcb5f1d822081724fab8c6
#
_cell.length_a   1.000
_cell.length_b   1.000
_cell.length_c   1.000
_cell.angle_alpha   90.00
_cell.angle_beta   90.00
_cell.angle_gamma   90.00
#
_symmetry.space_group_name_H-M   'P 1'
#
loop_
_entity.id
_entity.type
_entity.pdbx_description
1 polymer ?
#
loop_
_entity_poly.entity_id
_entity_poly.type
_entity_poly.pdbx_seq_one_letter_code
_entity_poly.pdbx_strand_id
1 'polypeptide(L)' 'MIIHCIWEHNGDDSLLYAVEPIGAYARGENLDTALKKMPGEVASYYKWRGQAVPGCLKISVAGEK' A
#
# COMPACT_ATOMS: atom_id res chain seq x y z
N MET A 1 -11.94 6.44 -0.59
CA MET A 1 -10.84 6.48 -1.56
C MET A 1 -10.27 5.09 -1.75
N ILE A 2 -10.09 4.68 -2.99
CA ILE A 2 -9.52 3.37 -3.29
C ILE A 2 -8.06 3.56 -3.71
N ILE A 3 -7.17 2.82 -3.06
CA ILE A 3 -5.74 2.83 -3.37
C ILE A 3 -5.46 1.56 -4.18
N HIS A 4 -5.14 1.74 -5.45
CA HIS A 4 -4.79 0.63 -6.33
C HIS A 4 -3.32 0.28 -6.15
N CYS A 5 -3.06 -0.98 -5.87
CA CYS A 5 -1.72 -1.46 -5.56
C CYS A 5 -1.34 -2.64 -6.45
N ILE A 6 -0.05 -2.82 -6.63
CA ILE A 6 0.52 -3.99 -7.28
C ILE A 6 1.20 -4.83 -6.20
N TRP A 7 0.93 -6.11 -6.22
CA TRP A 7 1.56 -7.08 -5.34
C TRP A 7 2.70 -7.76 -6.07
N GLU A 8 3.89 -7.53 -5.58
CA GLU A 8 5.09 -8.18 -6.09
C GLU A 8 5.59 -9.15 -5.02
N HIS A 9 5.81 -10.39 -5.39
CA HIS A 9 6.24 -11.41 -4.44
C HIS A 9 7.41 -12.21 -4.99
N ASN A 10 8.26 -12.65 -4.07
CA ASN A 10 9.44 -13.41 -4.41
C ASN A 10 9.79 -14.31 -3.21
N GLY A 11 9.42 -15.58 -3.28
CA GLY A 11 9.62 -16.51 -2.18
C GLY A 11 8.82 -16.09 -0.95
N ASP A 12 9.53 -15.85 0.14
CA ASP A 12 8.92 -15.50 1.43
C ASP A 12 8.76 -14.00 1.64
N ASP A 13 8.93 -13.21 0.59
CA ASP A 13 8.88 -11.76 0.69
C ASP A 13 7.78 -11.21 -0.22
N SER A 14 7.00 -10.28 0.31
CA SER A 14 5.94 -9.61 -0.43
C SER A 14 6.10 -8.11 -0.33
N LEU A 15 5.92 -7.45 -1.45
CA LEU A 15 5.92 -6.00 -1.54
C LEU A 15 4.60 -5.56 -2.16
N LEU A 16 3.91 -4.66 -1.48
CA LEU A 16 2.68 -4.07 -1.98
C LEU A 16 2.95 -2.58 -2.17
N TYR A 17 2.83 -2.10 -3.39
CA TYR A 17 3.08 -0.69 -3.65
C TYR A 17 1.91 -0.06 -4.39
N ALA A 18 1.66 1.20 -4.06
CA ALA A 18 0.57 1.95 -4.66
C ALA A 18 0.94 2.41 -6.06
N VAL A 19 0.04 2.17 -7.00
CA VAL A 19 0.16 2.73 -8.35
C VAL A 19 -0.24 4.20 -8.30
N GLU A 20 -1.27 4.49 -7.50
CA GLU A 20 -1.77 5.85 -7.36
C GLU A 20 -2.41 6.01 -5.97
N PRO A 21 -1.90 6.92 -5.12
CA PRO A 21 -0.73 7.79 -5.35
C PRO A 21 0.59 7.02 -5.28
N ILE A 22 1.53 7.44 -6.10
CA ILE A 22 2.85 6.84 -6.14
C ILE A 22 3.65 7.21 -4.88
N GLY A 23 4.41 6.25 -4.37
CA GLY A 23 5.32 6.49 -3.26
C GLY A 23 4.99 5.71 -1.99
N ALA A 24 3.75 5.28 -1.83
CA ALA A 24 3.38 4.46 -0.67
C ALA A 24 3.63 2.99 -0.96
N TYR A 25 4.23 2.29 -0.01
CA TYR A 25 4.47 0.86 -0.14
C TYR A 25 4.50 0.20 1.23
N ALA A 26 4.25 -1.09 1.25
CA ALA A 26 4.35 -1.90 2.46
C ALA A 26 5.02 -3.23 2.12
N ARG A 27 5.73 -3.77 3.06
CA ARG A 27 6.49 -5.00 2.92
C ARG A 27 6.11 -5.98 4.02
N GLY A 28 6.05 -7.26 3.69
CA GLY A 28 5.74 -8.30 4.66
C GLY A 28 6.14 -9.67 4.15
N GLU A 29 6.02 -10.67 4.99
CA GLU A 29 6.32 -12.05 4.62
C GLU A 29 5.32 -12.60 3.60
N ASN A 30 4.10 -12.07 3.63
CA ASN A 30 3.05 -12.47 2.71
C ASN A 30 2.14 -11.27 2.42
N LEU A 31 1.22 -11.47 1.49
CA LEU A 31 0.30 -10.41 1.07
C LEU A 31 -0.55 -9.90 2.23
N ASP A 32 -1.03 -10.78 3.08
CA ASP A 32 -1.89 -10.40 4.20
C ASP A 32 -1.18 -9.41 5.15
N THR A 33 0.09 -9.69 5.47
CA THR A 33 0.89 -8.81 6.31
C THR A 33 1.10 -7.45 5.65
N ALA A 34 1.41 -7.44 4.36
CA ALA A 34 1.61 -6.20 3.60
C ALA A 34 0.29 -5.40 3.54
N LEU A 35 -0.84 -6.07 3.31
CA LEU A 35 -2.15 -5.42 3.29
C LEU A 35 -2.49 -4.74 4.61
N LYS A 36 -2.16 -5.38 5.73
CA LYS A 36 -2.41 -4.80 7.05
C LYS A 36 -1.60 -3.56 7.31
N LYS A 37 -0.38 -3.48 6.75
CA LYS A 37 0.50 -2.33 6.91
C LYS A 37 0.15 -1.18 5.96
N MET A 38 -0.44 -1.48 4.83
CA MET A 38 -0.61 -0.51 3.75
C MET A 38 -1.39 0.74 4.14
N PRO A 39 -2.52 0.66 4.87
CA PRO A 39 -3.23 1.87 5.27
C PRO A 39 -2.37 2.84 6.08
N GLY A 40 -1.54 2.31 6.99
CA GLY A 40 -0.62 3.13 7.77
C GLY A 40 0.44 3.79 6.91
N GLU A 41 0.95 3.08 5.92
CA GLU A 41 1.95 3.61 4.98
C GLU A 41 1.37 4.72 4.12
N VAL A 42 0.14 4.54 3.63
CA VAL A 42 -0.54 5.56 2.85
C VAL A 42 -0.79 6.81 3.72
N ALA A 43 -1.23 6.62 4.95
CA ALA A 43 -1.46 7.74 5.88
C ALA A 43 -0.16 8.51 6.14
N SER A 44 0.95 7.80 6.37
CA SER A 44 2.26 8.41 6.57
C SER A 44 2.70 9.20 5.35
N TYR A 45 2.46 8.67 4.16
CA TYR A 45 2.79 9.33 2.91
C TYR A 45 2.06 10.67 2.76
N TYR A 46 0.75 10.69 3.04
CA TYR A 46 -0.03 11.93 2.97
C TYR A 46 0.45 12.94 4.00
N LYS A 47 0.74 12.50 5.21
CA LYS A 47 1.28 13.38 6.27
C LYS A 47 2.62 13.98 5.85
N TRP A 48 3.48 13.17 5.28
CA TRP A 48 4.79 13.63 4.82
C TRP A 48 4.66 14.73 3.77
N ARG A 49 3.65 14.63 2.91
CA ARG A 49 3.40 15.63 1.88
C ARG A 49 2.62 16.85 2.40
N GLY A 50 2.23 16.86 3.65
CA GLY A 50 1.45 17.94 4.22
C GLY A 50 -0.01 17.94 3.77
N GLN A 51 -0.52 16.79 3.33
CA GLN A 51 -1.89 16.65 2.87
C GLN A 51 -2.74 15.94 3.91
N ALA A 52 -4.05 16.24 3.89
CA ALA A 52 -4.98 15.56 4.79
C ALA A 52 -5.13 14.09 4.40
N VAL A 53 -5.13 13.21 5.39
CA VAL A 53 -5.34 11.78 5.16
C VAL A 53 -6.83 11.57 4.84
N PRO A 54 -7.16 10.86 3.73
CA PRO A 54 -8.56 10.54 3.44
C PRO A 54 -9.21 9.76 4.57
N GLY A 55 -10.45 10.07 4.87
CA GLY A 55 -11.16 9.44 5.99
C GLY A 55 -11.52 7.99 5.78
N CYS A 56 -11.55 7.53 4.55
CA CYS A 56 -11.89 6.15 4.23
C CYS A 56 -10.92 5.64 3.17
N LEU A 57 -10.05 4.71 3.55
CA LEU A 57 -9.07 4.12 2.65
C LEU A 57 -9.40 2.65 2.42
N LYS A 58 -9.47 2.28 1.15
CA LYS A 58 -9.58 0.88 0.74
C LYS A 58 -8.39 0.52 -0.12
N ILE A 59 -7.76 -0.59 0.21
CA ILE A 59 -6.62 -1.09 -0.55
C ILE A 59 -7.12 -2.14 -1.54
N SER A 60 -6.84 -1.93 -2.81
CA SER A 60 -7.22 -2.84 -3.87
C SER A 60 -5.98 -3.38 -4.55
N VAL A 61 -5.84 -4.70 -4.60
CA VAL A 61 -4.73 -5.32 -5.31
C VAL A 61 -5.15 -5.43 -6.78
N ALA A 62 -4.64 -4.50 -7.60
CA ALA A 62 -5.01 -4.40 -9.00
C ALA A 62 -4.18 -5.30 -9.91
N GLY A 63 -3.03 -5.77 -9.44
CA GLY A 63 -2.16 -6.64 -10.22
C GLY A 63 -1.17 -7.39 -9.35
N GLU A 64 -0.54 -8.39 -9.95
CA GLU A 64 0.41 -9.26 -9.28
C GLU A 64 1.62 -9.45 -10.19
N LYS A 65 2.80 -9.44 -9.60
CA LYS A 65 4.06 -9.75 -10.30
C LYS A 65 4.82 -10.88 -9.66
#